data_bedb4cf7b7e7b7b49e71dd4b10f275d7
#
_entry.id   bedb4cf7b7e7b7b49e71dd4b10f275d7
#
_cell.length_a   1.000
_cell.length_b   1.000
_cell.length_c   1.000
_cell.angle_alpha   90.00
_cell.angle_beta   90.00
_cell.angle_gamma   90.00
#
_symmetry.space_group_name_H-M   'P 1'
#
loop_
_entity.id
_entity.type
_entity.pdbx_description
1 polymer ?
#
loop_
_entity_poly.entity_id
_entity_poly.type
_entity_poly.pdbx_seq_one_letter_code
_entity_poly.pdbx_strand_id
1 'polypeptide(L)'
;LPAPFGKTAAQARPTQWRMTLDGAERRYWARYDGLASLAYAAPADKPLNGRGALRLGGDPALLPSAQGLRVRGRLAELDWDAWQATLKRYGNGDQAASSAAGLLRGADLRIDSFKGFGQELKNLTVDLARHERAWQLVLVSDLASGRLVLPDARGAPIVVDLDRLNLPKSTLPDE
;
A
#
# COMPACT_ATOMS: atom_id res chain seq x y z
N LEU A 1 -3.27 12.39 -9.17
CA LEU A 1 -3.12 11.04 -8.63
C LEU A 1 -3.79 10.04 -9.57
N PRO A 2 -3.23 8.84 -9.76
CA PRO A 2 -3.90 7.75 -10.48
C PRO A 2 -5.14 7.22 -9.75
N ALA A 3 -5.95 6.44 -10.45
CA ALA A 3 -7.09 5.75 -9.87
C ALA A 3 -6.66 4.85 -8.68
N PRO A 4 -7.52 4.76 -7.63
CA PRO A 4 -8.81 5.42 -7.46
C PRO A 4 -8.74 6.83 -6.86
N PHE A 5 -7.55 7.34 -6.55
CA PHE A 5 -7.35 8.60 -5.81
C PHE A 5 -7.32 9.85 -6.70
N GLY A 6 -7.38 9.67 -8.01
CA GLY A 6 -7.48 10.76 -8.97
C GLY A 6 -8.79 11.53 -8.84
N LYS A 7 -8.79 12.77 -9.26
CA LYS A 7 -9.99 13.59 -9.42
C LYS A 7 -10.01 14.22 -10.80
N THR A 8 -11.19 14.36 -11.37
CA THR A 8 -11.42 15.20 -12.54
C THR A 8 -11.75 16.62 -12.10
N ALA A 9 -11.66 17.59 -13.02
CA ALA A 9 -11.98 18.99 -12.72
C ALA A 9 -13.43 19.19 -12.22
N ALA A 10 -14.34 18.32 -12.62
CA ALA A 10 -15.75 18.35 -12.22
C ALA A 10 -16.04 17.63 -10.88
N GLN A 11 -15.07 16.96 -10.26
CA GLN A 11 -15.30 16.11 -9.11
C GLN A 11 -14.58 16.67 -7.87
N ALA A 12 -15.36 17.22 -6.93
CA ALA A 12 -14.84 17.59 -5.63
C ALA A 12 -14.57 16.33 -4.79
N ARG A 13 -13.39 16.25 -4.18
CA ARG A 13 -13.03 15.19 -3.24
C ARG A 13 -12.73 15.82 -1.88
N PRO A 14 -13.68 15.80 -0.95
CA PRO A 14 -13.50 16.41 0.36
C PRO A 14 -12.37 15.72 1.12
N THR A 15 -11.51 16.52 1.70
CA THR A 15 -10.43 16.08 2.57
C THR A 15 -10.63 16.69 3.94
N GLN A 16 -10.65 15.87 4.96
CA GLN A 16 -10.71 16.28 6.36
C GLN A 16 -9.43 15.84 7.05
N TRP A 17 -8.90 16.69 7.91
CA TRP A 17 -7.76 16.33 8.72
C TRP A 17 -7.87 16.95 10.12
N ARG A 18 -7.30 16.29 11.10
CA ARG A 18 -7.22 16.77 12.48
C ARG A 18 -5.84 16.42 13.03
N MET A 19 -5.32 17.31 13.83
CA MET A 19 -4.06 17.13 14.53
C MET A 19 -4.22 17.54 15.98
N THR A 20 -3.70 16.73 16.88
CA THR A 20 -3.59 17.05 18.31
C THR A 20 -2.11 17.10 18.66
N LEU A 21 -1.67 18.25 19.19
CA LEU A 21 -0.26 18.52 19.47
C LEU A 21 0.04 18.56 20.98
N ASP A 22 -0.93 18.25 21.81
CA ASP A 22 -0.81 18.32 23.25
C ASP A 22 -0.04 17.13 23.82
N GLY A 23 0.87 17.43 24.75
CA GLY A 23 1.64 16.42 25.48
C GLY A 23 2.81 15.81 24.70
N ALA A 24 3.26 14.66 25.15
CA ALA A 24 4.42 13.95 24.60
C ALA A 24 4.12 13.19 23.31
N GLU A 25 2.85 12.98 23.00
CA GLU A 25 2.40 12.26 21.80
C GLU A 25 1.60 13.19 20.88
N ARG A 26 1.99 13.24 19.62
CA ARG A 26 1.24 13.93 18.57
C ARG A 26 0.33 12.94 17.86
N ARG A 27 -0.93 13.31 17.64
CA ARG A 27 -1.91 12.48 16.96
C ARG A 27 -2.39 13.16 15.70
N TYR A 28 -2.46 12.39 14.63
CA TYR A 28 -2.89 12.82 13.31
C TYR A 28 -4.05 11.95 12.85
N TRP A 29 -5.02 12.58 12.28
CA TRP A 29 -6.14 11.92 11.65
C TRP A 29 -6.45 12.60 10.32
N ALA A 30 -6.66 11.82 9.28
CA ALA A 30 -7.05 12.32 7.97
C ALA A 30 -8.09 11.41 7.33
N ARG A 31 -8.96 11.99 6.51
CA ARG A 31 -9.93 11.28 5.69
C ARG A 31 -9.99 11.93 4.32
N TYR A 32 -9.97 11.12 3.28
CA TYR A 32 -10.03 11.52 1.89
C TYR A 32 -11.22 10.87 1.20
N ASP A 33 -12.31 11.62 1.04
CA ASP A 33 -13.51 11.28 0.24
C ASP A 33 -14.02 9.83 0.40
N GLY A 34 -14.02 9.27 1.59
CA GLY A 34 -14.39 7.86 1.78
C GLY A 34 -13.48 6.83 1.09
N LEU A 35 -12.44 7.27 0.38
CA LEU A 35 -11.48 6.38 -0.29
C LEU A 35 -10.34 5.94 0.61
N ALA A 36 -9.94 6.81 1.52
CA ALA A 36 -8.87 6.52 2.47
C ALA A 36 -9.09 7.25 3.79
N SER A 37 -8.63 6.65 4.86
CA SER A 37 -8.54 7.29 6.17
C SER A 37 -7.25 6.87 6.86
N LEU A 38 -6.64 7.80 7.60
CA LEU A 38 -5.41 7.63 8.35
C LEU A 38 -5.67 7.96 9.81
N ALA A 39 -5.19 7.14 10.71
CA ALA A 39 -4.99 7.46 12.12
C ALA A 39 -3.54 7.16 12.47
N TYR A 40 -2.83 8.14 13.01
CA TYR A 40 -1.41 8.00 13.34
C TYR A 40 -1.09 8.74 14.63
N ALA A 41 -0.26 8.15 15.48
CA ALA A 41 0.24 8.77 16.69
C ALA A 41 1.73 8.47 16.85
N ALA A 42 2.50 9.47 17.25
CA ALA A 42 3.93 9.32 17.45
C ALA A 42 4.43 10.25 18.55
N PRO A 43 5.53 9.88 19.25
CA PRO A 43 6.23 10.80 20.15
C PRO A 43 6.63 12.08 19.40
N ALA A 44 6.56 13.21 20.09
CA ALA A 44 6.82 14.52 19.48
C ALA A 44 8.27 14.65 18.98
N ASP A 45 9.21 14.00 19.65
CA ASP A 45 10.64 13.98 19.33
C ASP A 45 11.05 12.89 18.33
N LYS A 46 10.17 11.89 18.10
CA LYS A 46 10.45 10.73 17.25
C LYS A 46 9.27 10.42 16.34
N PRO A 47 8.99 11.26 15.33
CA PRO A 47 7.78 11.13 14.50
C PRO A 47 7.71 9.82 13.69
N LEU A 48 8.84 9.14 13.47
CA LEU A 48 8.89 7.85 12.78
C LEU A 48 8.73 6.63 13.70
N ASN A 49 8.72 6.82 15.02
CA ASN A 49 8.50 5.75 16.00
C ASN A 49 7.03 5.66 16.44
N GLY A 50 6.15 5.92 15.52
CA GLY A 50 4.71 5.96 15.79
C GLY A 50 4.00 4.63 15.56
N ARG A 51 2.71 4.69 15.79
CA ARG A 51 1.73 3.65 15.53
C ARG A 51 0.60 4.22 14.69
N GLY A 52 0.12 3.46 13.73
CA GLY A 52 -0.91 3.97 12.85
C GLY A 52 -1.60 2.93 12.01
N ALA A 53 -2.71 3.32 11.44
CA ALA A 53 -3.47 2.55 10.48
C ALA A 53 -3.86 3.45 9.30
N LEU A 54 -3.67 2.92 8.10
CA LEU A 54 -4.23 3.45 6.86
C LEU A 54 -5.33 2.49 6.40
N ARG A 55 -6.54 2.99 6.28
CA ARG A 55 -7.68 2.25 5.75
C ARG A 55 -8.00 2.74 4.35
N LEU A 56 -8.11 1.82 3.42
CA LEU A 56 -8.58 2.07 2.06
C LEU A 56 -10.01 1.57 1.93
N GLY A 57 -10.86 2.34 1.26
CA GLY A 57 -12.30 2.15 1.28
C GLY A 57 -12.97 2.97 2.39
N GLY A 58 -14.28 2.83 2.54
CA GLY A 58 -15.13 3.73 3.32
C GLY A 58 -14.97 3.74 4.85
N ASP A 59 -14.32 2.73 5.41
CA ASP A 59 -14.20 2.59 6.87
C ASP A 59 -13.21 3.58 7.49
N PRO A 60 -13.49 4.12 8.69
CA PRO A 60 -12.54 4.97 9.39
C PRO A 60 -11.33 4.17 9.91
N ALA A 61 -10.16 4.78 9.83
CA ALA A 61 -8.97 4.25 10.48
C ALA A 61 -9.06 4.43 11.99
N LEU A 62 -8.75 3.37 12.74
CA LEU A 62 -8.65 3.38 14.19
C LEU A 62 -7.17 3.29 14.59
N LEU A 63 -6.79 4.06 15.59
CA LEU A 63 -5.42 4.06 16.08
C LEU A 63 -5.09 2.72 16.78
N PRO A 64 -4.10 1.96 16.28
CA PRO A 64 -3.73 0.68 16.89
C PRO A 64 -2.91 0.88 18.16
N SER A 65 -2.82 -0.17 18.99
CA SER A 65 -1.91 -0.21 20.13
C SER A 65 -0.47 -0.54 19.74
N ALA A 66 -0.28 -1.37 18.70
CA ALA A 66 1.03 -1.82 18.24
C ALA A 66 1.76 -0.75 17.42
N GLN A 67 3.08 -0.67 17.56
CA GLN A 67 3.93 0.23 16.78
C GLN A 67 3.97 -0.11 15.30
N GLY A 68 4.22 0.92 14.50
CA GLY A 68 4.32 0.88 13.05
C GLY A 68 2.99 1.13 12.36
N LEU A 69 3.02 1.17 11.05
CA LEU A 69 1.89 1.45 10.18
C LEU A 69 1.34 0.14 9.59
N ARG A 70 0.04 -0.05 9.69
CA ARG A 70 -0.67 -1.12 8.98
C ARG A 70 -1.61 -0.53 7.95
N VAL A 71 -1.58 -1.12 6.76
CA VAL A 71 -2.47 -0.74 5.66
C VAL A 71 -3.51 -1.82 5.46
N ARG A 72 -4.80 -1.45 5.42
CA ARG A 72 -5.89 -2.41 5.21
C ARG A 72 -6.97 -1.81 4.33
N GLY A 73 -7.65 -2.64 3.59
CA GLY A 73 -8.86 -2.21 2.92
C GLY A 73 -9.13 -2.84 1.58
N ARG A 74 -10.07 -2.21 0.86
CA ARG A 74 -10.50 -2.64 -0.46
C ARG A 74 -10.42 -1.48 -1.44
N LEU A 75 -9.92 -1.76 -2.63
CA LEU A 75 -9.90 -0.86 -3.76
C LEU A 75 -10.65 -1.50 -4.92
N ALA A 76 -11.51 -0.74 -5.58
CA ALA A 76 -12.17 -1.20 -6.79
C ALA A 76 -11.16 -1.37 -7.93
N GLU A 77 -10.17 -0.47 -7.98
CA GLU A 77 -9.13 -0.47 -9.03
C GLU A 77 -7.80 0.02 -8.46
N LEU A 78 -6.71 -0.55 -8.95
CA LEU A 78 -5.36 -0.04 -8.71
C LEU A 78 -4.54 -0.16 -10.01
N ASP A 79 -4.15 0.98 -10.57
CA ASP A 79 -3.22 1.06 -11.69
C ASP A 79 -1.80 1.27 -11.17
N TRP A 80 -1.06 0.18 -11.04
CA TRP A 80 0.30 0.19 -10.50
C TRP A 80 1.29 0.90 -11.42
N ASP A 81 1.12 0.77 -12.74
CA ASP A 81 2.03 1.39 -13.71
C ASP A 81 1.90 2.92 -13.67
N ALA A 82 0.67 3.42 -13.56
CA ALA A 82 0.40 4.85 -13.37
C ALA A 82 0.91 5.35 -12.00
N TRP A 83 0.81 4.53 -10.94
CA TRP A 83 1.35 4.86 -9.63
C TRP A 83 2.86 4.93 -9.62
N GLN A 84 3.55 3.98 -10.25
CA GLN A 84 5.01 4.02 -10.40
C GLN A 84 5.47 5.28 -11.14
N ALA A 85 4.82 5.65 -12.23
CA ALA A 85 5.12 6.86 -12.97
C ALA A 85 4.94 8.13 -12.10
N THR A 86 3.88 8.16 -11.29
CA THR A 86 3.61 9.25 -10.36
C THR A 86 4.66 9.33 -9.25
N LEU A 87 5.01 8.20 -8.65
CA LEU A 87 6.04 8.15 -7.61
C LEU A 87 7.43 8.58 -8.13
N LYS A 88 7.79 8.16 -9.34
CA LYS A 88 9.03 8.61 -10.00
C LYS A 88 9.04 10.12 -10.24
N ARG A 89 7.88 10.70 -10.56
CA ARG A 89 7.75 12.14 -10.87
C ARG A 89 7.74 13.05 -9.64
N TYR A 90 7.14 12.60 -8.56
CA TYR A 90 6.88 13.41 -7.36
C TYR A 90 7.51 12.86 -6.09
N GLY A 91 8.09 11.67 -6.13
CA GLY A 91 8.78 11.08 -4.99
C GLY A 91 10.09 11.84 -4.73
N ASN A 92 10.21 12.40 -3.54
CA ASN A 92 11.44 13.06 -3.09
C ASN A 92 12.50 12.02 -2.72
N GLY A 93 12.93 11.22 -3.67
CA GLY A 93 14.09 10.34 -3.54
C GLY A 93 13.95 9.21 -2.51
N ASP A 94 14.96 8.40 -2.45
CA ASP A 94 15.08 7.17 -1.66
C ASP A 94 14.89 7.35 -0.15
N GLN A 95 15.08 8.54 0.41
CA GLN A 95 14.96 8.78 1.86
C GLN A 95 13.52 8.76 2.37
N ALA A 96 12.58 9.39 1.65
CA ALA A 96 11.17 9.39 2.07
C ALA A 96 10.55 7.99 1.92
N ALA A 97 10.88 7.30 0.85
CA ALA A 97 10.47 5.92 0.62
C ALA A 97 11.06 4.96 1.67
N SER A 98 12.32 5.12 2.03
CA SER A 98 13.00 4.33 3.07
C SER A 98 12.42 4.56 4.45
N SER A 99 12.07 5.81 4.77
CA SER A 99 11.44 6.16 6.06
C SER A 99 10.04 5.57 6.19
N ALA A 100 9.23 5.67 5.13
CA ALA A 100 7.88 5.09 5.10
C ALA A 100 7.93 3.55 5.14
N ALA A 101 8.86 2.92 4.41
CA ALA A 101 9.07 1.48 4.45
C ALA A 101 9.52 1.00 5.84
N GLY A 102 10.33 1.77 6.54
CA GLY A 102 10.73 1.49 7.93
C GLY A 102 9.56 1.51 8.92
N LEU A 103 8.54 2.29 8.63
CA LEU A 103 7.33 2.39 9.44
C LEU A 103 6.34 1.27 9.18
N LEU A 104 6.24 0.78 7.94
CA LEU A 104 5.29 -0.24 7.53
C LEU A 104 5.54 -1.56 8.28
N ARG A 105 4.47 -2.19 8.75
CA ARG A 105 4.50 -3.50 9.42
C ARG A 105 3.69 -4.55 8.69
N GLY A 106 2.81 -4.14 7.81
CA GLY A 106 2.03 -5.05 6.99
C GLY A 106 0.92 -4.35 6.22
N ALA A 107 0.41 -5.07 5.24
CA ALA A 107 -0.73 -4.65 4.44
C ALA A 107 -1.65 -5.85 4.16
N ASP A 108 -2.95 -5.62 4.25
CA ASP A 108 -4.00 -6.59 3.93
C ASP A 108 -4.99 -5.89 3.01
N LEU A 109 -4.88 -6.17 1.72
CA LEU A 109 -5.59 -5.45 0.66
C LEU A 109 -6.39 -6.41 -0.21
N ARG A 110 -7.57 -5.97 -0.60
CA ARG A 110 -8.38 -6.57 -1.66
C ARG A 110 -8.54 -5.57 -2.78
N ILE A 111 -8.24 -5.99 -3.99
CA ILE A 111 -8.25 -5.15 -5.18
C ILE A 111 -9.07 -5.87 -6.24
N ASP A 112 -10.20 -5.26 -6.64
CA ASP A 112 -11.11 -5.92 -7.58
C ASP A 112 -10.49 -5.98 -8.99
N SER A 113 -9.79 -4.92 -9.40
CA SER A 113 -9.05 -4.86 -10.67
C SER A 113 -7.68 -4.23 -10.44
N PHE A 114 -6.63 -5.01 -10.62
CA PHE A 114 -5.23 -4.57 -10.56
C PHE A 114 -4.66 -4.54 -11.96
N LYS A 115 -4.08 -3.40 -12.34
CA LYS A 115 -3.32 -3.23 -13.59
C LYS A 115 -1.86 -2.98 -13.24
N GLY A 116 -0.97 -3.78 -13.78
CA GLY A 116 0.46 -3.63 -13.56
C GLY A 116 1.28 -4.65 -14.33
N PHE A 117 2.50 -4.27 -14.68
CA PHE A 117 3.43 -5.12 -15.42
C PHE A 117 2.86 -5.62 -16.76
N GLY A 118 2.03 -4.80 -17.40
CA GLY A 118 1.36 -5.16 -18.66
C GLY A 118 0.25 -6.20 -18.52
N GLN A 119 -0.20 -6.52 -17.29
CA GLN A 119 -1.24 -7.50 -17.00
C GLN A 119 -2.39 -6.87 -16.24
N GLU A 120 -3.55 -7.46 -16.36
CA GLU A 120 -4.72 -7.15 -15.54
C GLU A 120 -5.12 -8.38 -14.71
N LEU A 121 -5.08 -8.23 -13.38
CA LEU A 121 -5.50 -9.26 -12.43
C LEU A 121 -6.83 -8.86 -11.81
N LYS A 122 -7.74 -9.81 -11.72
CA LYS A 122 -9.02 -9.64 -11.03
C LYS A 122 -8.99 -10.29 -9.65
N ASN A 123 -9.77 -9.72 -8.73
CA ASN A 123 -9.95 -10.27 -7.39
C ASN A 123 -8.62 -10.51 -6.66
N LEU A 124 -7.69 -9.57 -6.78
CA LEU A 124 -6.38 -9.68 -6.15
C LEU A 124 -6.50 -9.45 -4.64
N THR A 125 -6.08 -10.43 -3.88
CA THR A 125 -5.85 -10.30 -2.44
C THR A 125 -4.34 -10.27 -2.20
N VAL A 126 -3.89 -9.32 -1.40
CA VAL A 126 -2.49 -9.11 -1.03
C VAL A 126 -2.38 -9.10 0.47
N ASP A 127 -1.65 -10.02 1.04
CA ASP A 127 -1.21 -10.01 2.43
C ASP A 127 0.30 -9.82 2.48
N LEU A 128 0.74 -8.71 3.05
CA LEU A 128 2.14 -8.36 3.24
C LEU A 128 2.41 -8.29 4.74
N ALA A 129 3.32 -9.10 5.21
CA ALA A 129 3.71 -9.14 6.61
C ALA A 129 5.22 -9.02 6.78
N ARG A 130 5.63 -8.33 7.84
CA ARG A 130 7.02 -8.23 8.24
C ARG A 130 7.37 -9.38 9.17
N HIS A 131 8.35 -10.18 8.80
CA HIS A 131 8.93 -11.24 9.62
C HIS A 131 10.40 -10.95 9.85
N GLU A 132 10.81 -10.77 11.09
CA GLU A 132 12.17 -10.51 11.57
C GLU A 132 13.10 -9.77 10.58
N ARG A 133 13.62 -10.48 9.57
CA ARG A 133 14.57 -9.96 8.57
C ARG A 133 14.09 -10.14 7.12
N ALA A 134 12.81 -10.31 6.93
CA ALA A 134 12.23 -10.48 5.60
C ALA A 134 10.81 -9.93 5.53
N TRP A 135 10.38 -9.58 4.34
CA TRP A 135 8.99 -9.37 4.00
C TRP A 135 8.43 -10.64 3.38
N GLN A 136 7.28 -11.05 3.86
CA GLN A 136 6.49 -12.10 3.24
C GLN A 136 5.29 -11.47 2.55
N LEU A 137 5.14 -11.72 1.27
CA LEU A 137 4.00 -11.33 0.45
C LEU A 137 3.26 -12.59 0.03
N VAL A 138 2.00 -12.68 0.37
CA VAL A 138 1.08 -13.69 -0.16
C VAL A 138 0.11 -12.99 -1.09
N LEU A 139 -0.02 -13.49 -2.30
CA LEU A 139 -0.95 -12.96 -3.29
C LEU A 139 -1.88 -14.07 -3.80
N VAL A 140 -3.13 -13.71 -4.01
CA VAL A 140 -4.14 -14.59 -4.59
C VAL A 140 -4.98 -13.78 -5.56
N SER A 141 -5.09 -14.25 -6.79
CA SER A 141 -5.95 -13.68 -7.83
C SER A 141 -6.58 -14.80 -8.68
N ASP A 142 -7.36 -14.43 -9.66
CA ASP A 142 -7.91 -15.36 -10.65
C ASP A 142 -6.82 -16.01 -11.54
N LEU A 143 -5.74 -15.28 -11.83
CA LEU A 143 -4.68 -15.75 -12.71
C LEU A 143 -3.46 -16.34 -11.97
N ALA A 144 -3.17 -15.86 -10.77
CA ALA A 144 -1.97 -16.25 -10.03
C ALA A 144 -2.23 -16.36 -8.54
N SER A 145 -1.55 -17.30 -7.89
CA SER A 145 -1.47 -17.37 -6.44
C SER A 145 -0.10 -17.88 -6.01
N GLY A 146 0.39 -17.38 -4.88
CA GLY A 146 1.69 -17.80 -4.36
C GLY A 146 2.21 -16.91 -3.25
N ARG A 147 3.44 -17.22 -2.86
CA ARG A 147 4.16 -16.54 -1.80
C ARG A 147 5.50 -16.05 -2.30
N LEU A 148 5.86 -14.83 -1.89
CA LEU A 148 7.19 -14.25 -2.11
C LEU A 148 7.82 -13.93 -0.76
N VAL A 149 9.10 -14.24 -0.61
CA VAL A 149 9.90 -13.83 0.53
C VAL A 149 11.02 -12.92 0.05
N LEU A 150 11.03 -11.70 0.55
CA LEU A 150 11.99 -10.65 0.20
C LEU A 150 12.87 -10.37 1.42
N PRO A 151 14.09 -10.93 1.47
CA PRO A 151 15.02 -10.67 2.57
C PRO A 151 15.49 -9.21 2.60
N ASP A 152 15.78 -8.70 3.80
CA ASP A 152 16.37 -7.35 3.98
C ASP A 152 17.82 -7.27 3.52
N ALA A 153 18.51 -8.39 3.54
CA ALA A 153 19.91 -8.44 3.17
C ALA A 153 20.09 -8.17 1.67
N ARG A 154 20.88 -7.16 1.34
CA ARG A 154 21.21 -6.85 -0.05
C ARG A 154 21.88 -8.04 -0.71
N GLY A 155 21.39 -8.45 -1.87
CA GLY A 155 21.91 -9.59 -2.63
C GLY A 155 21.45 -10.97 -2.17
N ALA A 156 20.63 -11.06 -1.11
CA ALA A 156 19.99 -12.31 -0.76
C ALA A 156 18.94 -12.67 -1.83
N PRO A 157 18.77 -13.96 -2.16
CA PRO A 157 17.83 -14.37 -3.18
C PRO A 157 16.38 -14.13 -2.74
N ILE A 158 15.56 -13.62 -3.66
CA ILE A 158 14.12 -13.57 -3.49
C ILE A 158 13.59 -14.98 -3.71
N VAL A 159 12.84 -15.48 -2.74
CA VAL A 159 12.19 -16.80 -2.87
C VAL A 159 10.78 -16.56 -3.39
N VAL A 160 10.46 -17.23 -4.49
CA VAL A 160 9.14 -17.17 -5.13
C VAL A 160 8.59 -18.59 -5.18
N ASP A 161 7.46 -18.80 -4.52
CA ASP A 161 6.73 -20.07 -4.48
C ASP A 161 5.34 -19.82 -5.05
N LEU A 162 5.08 -20.30 -6.26
CA LEU A 162 3.83 -20.12 -6.97
C LEU A 162 3.01 -21.41 -6.96
N ASP A 163 1.83 -21.34 -6.36
CA ASP A 163 0.86 -22.42 -6.38
C ASP A 163 0.13 -22.50 -7.72
N ARG A 164 -0.09 -21.36 -8.34
CA ARG A 164 -0.81 -21.23 -9.61
C ARG A 164 -0.30 -20.04 -10.41
N LEU A 165 -0.13 -20.25 -11.72
CA LEU A 165 0.18 -19.20 -12.67
C LEU A 165 -0.46 -19.52 -14.02
N ASN A 166 -1.54 -18.82 -14.36
CA ASN A 166 -2.26 -18.92 -15.61
C ASN A 166 -2.09 -17.62 -16.40
N LEU A 167 -0.96 -17.48 -17.09
CA LEU A 167 -0.77 -16.31 -17.94
C LEU A 167 -1.59 -16.48 -19.23
N PRO A 168 -2.42 -15.48 -19.60
CA PRO A 168 -3.04 -15.49 -20.92
C PRO A 168 -1.92 -15.52 -21.98
N LYS A 169 -2.14 -16.28 -23.06
CA LYS A 169 -1.20 -16.28 -24.20
C LYS A 169 -1.02 -14.84 -24.65
N SER A 170 0.22 -14.37 -24.68
CA SER A 170 0.56 -13.07 -25.26
C SER A 170 0.17 -13.13 -26.73
N THR A 171 -0.81 -12.34 -27.13
CA THR A 171 -1.07 -12.07 -28.54
C THR A 171 -0.06 -11.02 -29.02
N LEU A 172 1.20 -11.43 -29.14
CA LEU A 172 2.11 -10.69 -29.99
C LEU A 172 1.60 -10.85 -31.41
N PRO A 173 1.42 -9.77 -32.18
CA PRO A 173 1.18 -9.90 -33.60
C PRO A 173 2.41 -10.58 -34.20
N ASP A 174 2.19 -11.68 -34.95
CA ASP A 174 3.21 -12.30 -35.77
C ASP A 174 3.67 -11.23 -36.78
N GLU A 175 4.96 -10.90 -36.74
CA GLU A 175 5.61 -10.15 -37.79
C GLU A 175 5.74 -11.00 -39.08
#